data_39c68a80cc2605dd32bb841c51405cd3
#
_entry.id   39c68a80cc2605dd32bb841c51405cd3
#
_cell.length_a   1.000
_cell.length_b   1.000
_cell.length_c   1.000
_cell.angle_alpha   90.00
_cell.angle_beta   90.00
_cell.angle_gamma   90.00
#
_symmetry.space_group_name_H-M   'P 1'
#
loop_
_entity.id
_entity.type
_entity.pdbx_description
1 polymer ?
#
loop_
_entity_poly.entity_id
_entity_poly.type
_entity_poly.pdbx_seq_one_letter_code
_entity_poly.pdbx_strand_id
1 'polypeptide(L)'
;MSSDRKRILSQLAGQTVSAHALTHAHPDHFGSSHAVCEALKMPLWCGENDAAVAEGQRPAPGKGRRAKLLSRLPPPQPHPVENKLKEGDQVAGFTVLEVPGHSPGHVAYWRESDRTLICGDVLFNLSLPTLRPGLREPYASFTPDPARNRDSARRLAQLKPTLILFGHGPPLRDGDRFVRFVESLPA
;
A
#
# COMPACT_ATOMS: atom_id res chain seq x y z
N MET A 1 3.05 10.06 13.97
CA MET A 1 4.29 9.55 13.32
C MET A 1 5.34 9.06 14.32
N SER A 2 5.74 9.74 15.37
CA SER A 2 6.71 9.18 16.34
C SER A 2 6.17 8.01 17.18
N SER A 3 4.87 7.95 17.43
CA SER A 3 4.20 6.84 18.13
C SER A 3 4.19 5.55 17.29
N ASP A 4 4.02 5.65 15.99
CA ASP A 4 3.94 4.49 15.11
C ASP A 4 5.29 3.81 14.96
N ARG A 5 6.39 4.57 14.87
CA ARG A 5 7.74 4.02 14.88
C ARG A 5 8.01 3.16 16.13
N LYS A 6 7.69 3.68 17.32
CA LYS A 6 7.90 2.93 18.56
C LYS A 6 7.10 1.63 18.59
N ARG A 7 5.84 1.69 18.13
CA ARG A 7 4.96 0.52 18.03
C ARG A 7 5.50 -0.52 17.06
N ILE A 8 5.93 -0.10 15.85
CA ILE A 8 6.52 -0.99 14.86
C ILE A 8 7.77 -1.67 15.41
N LEU A 9 8.72 -0.91 15.95
CA LEU A 9 9.96 -1.44 16.50
C LEU A 9 9.72 -2.40 17.66
N SER A 10 8.73 -2.12 18.53
CA SER A 10 8.38 -3.03 19.64
C SER A 10 7.79 -4.35 19.16
N GLN A 11 7.01 -4.34 18.06
CA GLN A 11 6.44 -5.55 17.47
C GLN A 11 7.48 -6.40 16.73
N LEU A 12 8.55 -5.79 16.25
CA LEU A 12 9.65 -6.46 15.55
C LEU A 12 10.78 -6.88 16.48
N ALA A 13 10.71 -6.54 17.78
CA ALA A 13 11.75 -6.87 18.74
C ALA A 13 11.99 -8.39 18.80
N GLY A 14 13.25 -8.80 18.68
CA GLY A 14 13.65 -10.22 18.69
C GLY A 14 13.37 -10.96 17.37
N GLN A 15 12.87 -10.29 16.33
CA GLN A 15 12.69 -10.88 15.00
C GLN A 15 13.83 -10.47 14.07
N THR A 16 14.24 -11.38 13.19
CA THR A 16 15.15 -11.06 12.08
C THR A 16 14.34 -10.51 10.92
N VAL A 17 14.56 -9.25 10.58
CA VAL A 17 13.89 -8.57 9.47
C VAL A 17 14.94 -8.23 8.41
N SER A 18 14.71 -8.64 7.16
CA SER A 18 15.67 -8.49 6.07
C SER A 18 15.42 -7.26 5.20
N ALA A 19 14.19 -6.77 5.11
CA ALA A 19 13.82 -5.60 4.33
C ALA A 19 12.48 -5.02 4.77
N HIS A 20 12.24 -3.75 4.41
CA HIS A 20 10.93 -3.10 4.50
C HIS A 20 10.38 -2.91 3.08
N ALA A 21 9.34 -3.64 2.73
CA ALA A 21 8.70 -3.53 1.42
C ALA A 21 7.39 -2.75 1.52
N LEU A 22 7.27 -1.67 0.73
CA LEU A 22 6.07 -0.83 0.67
C LEU A 22 5.11 -1.33 -0.42
N THR A 23 3.82 -1.17 -0.20
CA THR A 23 2.83 -1.26 -1.28
C THR A 23 2.86 -0.01 -2.15
N HIS A 24 3.03 1.17 -1.54
CA HIS A 24 3.10 2.45 -2.24
C HIS A 24 3.66 3.56 -1.33
N ALA A 25 4.01 4.72 -1.90
CA ALA A 25 4.70 5.78 -1.17
C ALA A 25 3.79 6.95 -0.76
N HIS A 26 2.56 6.70 -0.29
CA HIS A 26 1.80 7.75 0.39
C HIS A 26 2.31 7.98 1.82
N PRO A 27 2.22 9.23 2.36
CA PRO A 27 2.81 9.62 3.64
C PRO A 27 2.37 8.78 4.84
N ASP A 28 1.17 8.25 4.84
CA ASP A 28 0.61 7.40 5.90
C ASP A 28 1.12 5.95 5.83
N HIS A 29 1.70 5.54 4.70
CA HIS A 29 2.32 4.22 4.52
C HIS A 29 3.83 4.23 4.73
N PHE A 30 4.53 5.26 4.24
CA PHE A 30 5.99 5.31 4.40
C PHE A 30 6.50 6.31 5.45
N GLY A 31 5.61 7.00 6.16
CA GLY A 31 5.96 8.06 7.12
C GLY A 31 6.88 7.65 8.28
N SER A 32 6.96 6.37 8.59
CA SER A 32 7.90 5.81 9.59
C SER A 32 9.07 5.04 8.96
N SER A 33 9.09 4.86 7.63
CA SER A 33 10.03 3.97 6.94
C SER A 33 11.49 4.33 7.20
N HIS A 34 11.87 5.60 7.02
CA HIS A 34 13.23 6.05 7.30
C HIS A 34 13.67 5.64 8.71
N ALA A 35 12.89 5.99 9.73
CA ALA A 35 13.26 5.74 11.12
C ALA A 35 13.29 4.25 11.48
N VAL A 36 12.48 3.41 10.81
CA VAL A 36 12.45 1.96 11.03
C VAL A 36 13.64 1.30 10.30
N CYS A 37 13.88 1.68 9.05
CA CYS A 37 15.03 1.19 8.27
C CYS A 37 16.37 1.52 8.94
N GLU A 38 16.54 2.77 9.41
CA GLU A 38 17.74 3.18 10.15
C GLU A 38 17.93 2.40 11.45
N ALA A 39 16.84 2.22 12.24
CA ALA A 39 16.92 1.52 13.51
C ALA A 39 17.26 0.04 13.37
N LEU A 40 16.77 -0.62 12.32
CA LEU A 40 16.97 -2.05 12.06
C LEU A 40 18.07 -2.31 11.02
N LYS A 41 18.67 -1.27 10.44
CA LYS A 41 19.69 -1.35 9.38
C LYS A 41 19.25 -2.26 8.22
N MET A 42 18.03 -2.07 7.77
CA MET A 42 17.44 -2.84 6.68
C MET A 42 17.08 -1.95 5.48
N PRO A 43 17.16 -2.47 4.25
CA PRO A 43 16.84 -1.75 3.04
C PRO A 43 15.35 -1.44 2.93
N LEU A 44 15.02 -0.33 2.26
CA LEU A 44 13.68 0.00 1.82
C LEU A 44 13.46 -0.47 0.38
N TRP A 45 12.37 -1.20 0.15
CA TRP A 45 11.92 -1.65 -1.17
C TRP A 45 10.59 -1.01 -1.50
N CYS A 46 10.43 -0.56 -2.74
CA CYS A 46 9.23 0.16 -3.19
C CYS A 46 9.00 -0.09 -4.67
N GLY A 47 7.76 -0.05 -5.13
CA GLY A 47 7.46 -0.10 -6.56
C GLY A 47 8.20 0.99 -7.34
N GLU A 48 8.78 0.64 -8.49
CA GLU A 48 9.71 1.49 -9.25
C GLU A 48 9.18 2.91 -9.48
N ASN A 49 7.89 3.04 -9.86
CA ASN A 49 7.30 4.34 -10.19
C ASN A 49 6.94 5.20 -8.95
N ASP A 50 7.01 4.64 -7.74
CA ASP A 50 6.81 5.36 -6.47
C ASP A 50 8.16 5.66 -5.75
N ALA A 51 9.27 5.06 -6.18
CA ALA A 51 10.58 5.22 -5.54
C ALA A 51 10.99 6.69 -5.41
N ALA A 52 10.81 7.50 -6.46
CA ALA A 52 11.14 8.92 -6.44
C ALA A 52 10.34 9.72 -5.38
N VAL A 53 9.15 9.24 -4.96
CA VAL A 53 8.38 9.84 -3.87
C VAL A 53 8.99 9.47 -2.52
N ALA A 54 9.33 8.21 -2.30
CA ALA A 54 9.97 7.72 -1.08
C ALA A 54 11.36 8.35 -0.86
N GLU A 55 12.08 8.63 -1.95
CA GLU A 55 13.38 9.32 -1.97
C GLU A 55 13.27 10.85 -1.85
N GLY A 56 12.04 11.40 -1.77
CA GLY A 56 11.81 12.84 -1.63
C GLY A 56 12.07 13.67 -2.89
N GLN A 57 12.25 13.03 -4.05
CA GLN A 57 12.51 13.68 -5.33
C GLN A 57 11.21 14.20 -5.98
N ARG A 58 10.06 13.68 -5.57
CA ARG A 58 8.72 14.08 -6.02
C ARG A 58 7.74 14.10 -4.86
N PRO A 59 6.73 14.98 -4.89
CA PRO A 59 5.64 14.92 -3.91
C PRO A 59 4.78 13.66 -4.11
N ALA A 60 4.15 13.19 -3.03
CA ALA A 60 3.16 12.13 -3.12
C ALA A 60 1.98 12.57 -4.03
N PRO A 61 1.46 11.66 -4.86
CA PRO A 61 0.39 11.99 -5.78
C PRO A 61 -0.91 12.30 -5.04
N GLY A 62 -1.68 13.27 -5.56
CA GLY A 62 -2.97 13.64 -5.02
C GLY A 62 -3.61 14.76 -5.82
N LYS A 63 -4.94 14.85 -5.80
CA LYS A 63 -5.72 15.85 -6.55
C LYS A 63 -6.68 16.61 -5.62
N GLY A 64 -6.97 17.85 -6.01
CA GLY A 64 -8.00 18.65 -5.36
C GLY A 64 -7.58 19.33 -4.05
N ARG A 65 -8.56 19.99 -3.40
CA ARG A 65 -8.33 20.87 -2.24
C ARG A 65 -7.79 20.13 -1.01
N ARG A 66 -8.24 18.88 -0.78
CA ARG A 66 -7.80 18.07 0.37
C ARG A 66 -6.32 17.67 0.25
N ALA A 67 -5.92 17.16 -0.92
CA ALA A 67 -4.52 16.81 -1.18
C ALA A 67 -3.63 18.07 -1.05
N LYS A 68 -4.06 19.23 -1.58
CA LYS A 68 -3.36 20.50 -1.43
C LYS A 68 -3.27 20.99 0.02
N LEU A 69 -4.27 20.71 0.86
CA LEU A 69 -4.21 21.06 2.28
C LEU A 69 -3.21 20.17 3.02
N LEU A 70 -3.23 18.86 2.77
CA LEU A 70 -2.32 17.91 3.40
C LEU A 70 -0.87 18.08 2.93
N SER A 71 -0.63 18.52 1.69
CA SER A 71 0.72 18.81 1.18
C SER A 71 1.39 19.99 1.89
N ARG A 72 0.68 20.76 2.72
CA ARG A 72 1.26 21.80 3.60
C ARG A 72 1.87 21.23 4.88
N LEU A 73 1.54 19.98 5.23
CA LEU A 73 2.19 19.31 6.34
C LEU A 73 3.63 18.95 5.95
N PRO A 74 4.57 18.93 6.91
CA PRO A 74 5.92 18.48 6.63
C PRO A 74 5.89 17.08 5.99
N PRO A 75 6.58 16.88 4.85
CA PRO A 75 6.65 15.56 4.24
C PRO A 75 7.34 14.57 5.19
N PRO A 76 7.05 13.27 5.05
CA PRO A 76 7.85 12.25 5.71
C PRO A 76 9.33 12.40 5.37
N GLN A 77 10.19 11.96 6.28
CA GLN A 77 11.62 11.94 6.04
C GLN A 77 11.93 10.97 4.89
N PRO A 78 12.61 11.42 3.82
CA PRO A 78 12.98 10.55 2.71
C PRO A 78 13.92 9.43 3.14
N HIS A 79 13.88 8.33 2.40
CA HIS A 79 14.81 7.22 2.57
C HIS A 79 15.20 6.64 1.20
N PRO A 80 16.47 6.28 0.98
CA PRO A 80 16.88 5.62 -0.26
C PRO A 80 16.09 4.33 -0.51
N VAL A 81 15.73 4.08 -1.76
CA VAL A 81 15.08 2.84 -2.19
C VAL A 81 16.13 1.95 -2.83
N GLU A 82 16.58 0.95 -2.09
CA GLU A 82 17.65 0.06 -2.54
C GLU A 82 17.16 -0.96 -3.57
N ASN A 83 15.88 -1.36 -3.51
CA ASN A 83 15.29 -2.25 -4.50
C ASN A 83 13.97 -1.69 -5.05
N LYS A 84 13.93 -1.45 -6.35
CA LYS A 84 12.77 -0.98 -7.10
C LYS A 84 12.00 -2.18 -7.63
N LEU A 85 10.90 -2.49 -6.96
CA LEU A 85 10.08 -3.66 -7.25
C LEU A 85 9.30 -3.50 -8.56
N LYS A 86 9.19 -4.60 -9.30
CA LYS A 86 8.50 -4.73 -10.58
C LYS A 86 7.58 -5.94 -10.59
N GLU A 87 6.74 -6.00 -11.58
CA GLU A 87 5.88 -7.16 -11.86
C GLU A 87 6.68 -8.46 -11.87
N GLY A 88 6.24 -9.44 -11.08
CA GLY A 88 6.82 -10.77 -11.01
C GLY A 88 7.97 -10.95 -10.02
N ASP A 89 8.51 -9.87 -9.43
CA ASP A 89 9.54 -9.97 -8.39
C ASP A 89 9.04 -10.79 -7.20
N GLN A 90 9.99 -11.40 -6.47
CA GLN A 90 9.66 -12.23 -5.31
C GLN A 90 10.09 -11.54 -4.01
N VAL A 91 9.15 -11.41 -3.08
CA VAL A 91 9.37 -10.82 -1.75
C VAL A 91 8.80 -11.74 -0.68
N ALA A 92 9.65 -12.39 0.10
CA ALA A 92 9.26 -13.26 1.22
C ALA A 92 8.18 -14.31 0.84
N GLY A 93 8.30 -14.91 -0.34
CA GLY A 93 7.35 -15.92 -0.86
C GLY A 93 6.08 -15.32 -1.48
N PHE A 94 6.00 -14.00 -1.61
CA PHE A 94 4.96 -13.31 -2.37
C PHE A 94 5.49 -12.89 -3.73
N THR A 95 4.64 -13.00 -4.75
CA THR A 95 4.87 -12.40 -6.06
C THR A 95 4.39 -10.95 -6.05
N VAL A 96 5.21 -10.03 -6.52
CA VAL A 96 4.86 -8.63 -6.71
C VAL A 96 3.97 -8.48 -7.93
N LEU A 97 2.86 -7.77 -7.78
CA LEU A 97 1.95 -7.43 -8.86
C LEU A 97 1.86 -5.91 -8.96
N GLU A 98 2.13 -5.35 -10.12
CA GLU A 98 1.90 -3.93 -10.36
C GLU A 98 0.40 -3.64 -10.47
N VAL A 99 -0.08 -2.75 -9.60
CA VAL A 99 -1.50 -2.38 -9.49
C VAL A 99 -1.68 -0.86 -9.46
N PRO A 100 -1.26 -0.17 -10.52
CA PRO A 100 -1.29 1.27 -10.58
C PRO A 100 -2.72 1.84 -10.55
N GLY A 101 -2.82 3.13 -10.18
CA GLY A 101 -4.08 3.89 -10.14
C GLY A 101 -4.18 4.72 -8.88
N HIS A 102 -4.11 4.09 -7.69
CA HIS A 102 -4.03 4.80 -6.41
C HIS A 102 -2.70 5.56 -6.26
N SER A 103 -1.61 4.96 -6.67
CA SER A 103 -0.36 5.65 -7.01
C SER A 103 0.22 5.05 -8.29
N PRO A 104 1.17 5.74 -8.97
CA PRO A 104 1.78 5.24 -10.21
C PRO A 104 2.58 3.95 -10.01
N GLY A 105 3.22 3.80 -8.85
CA GLY A 105 4.06 2.65 -8.50
C GLY A 105 3.45 1.73 -7.46
N HIS A 106 2.12 1.75 -7.30
CA HIS A 106 1.45 0.86 -6.36
C HIS A 106 1.68 -0.60 -6.73
N VAL A 107 2.13 -1.40 -5.77
CA VAL A 107 2.27 -2.85 -5.90
C VAL A 107 1.42 -3.59 -4.87
N ALA A 108 0.91 -4.73 -5.25
CA ALA A 108 0.31 -5.71 -4.37
C ALA A 108 1.25 -6.92 -4.22
N TYR A 109 1.06 -7.69 -3.16
CA TYR A 109 1.83 -8.90 -2.91
C TYR A 109 0.88 -10.10 -2.88
N TRP A 110 1.10 -11.06 -3.77
CA TRP A 110 0.30 -12.26 -3.91
C TRP A 110 1.07 -13.50 -3.52
N ARG A 111 0.51 -14.31 -2.62
CA ARG A 111 1.05 -15.63 -2.28
C ARG A 111 0.07 -16.72 -2.69
N GLU A 112 0.47 -17.48 -3.71
CA GLU A 112 -0.36 -18.52 -4.31
C GLU A 112 -0.66 -19.66 -3.34
N SER A 113 0.32 -20.08 -2.53
CA SER A 113 0.25 -21.28 -1.68
C SER A 113 -0.93 -21.28 -0.69
N ASP A 114 -1.34 -20.12 -0.21
CA ASP A 114 -2.45 -19.94 0.72
C ASP A 114 -3.45 -18.88 0.27
N ARG A 115 -3.29 -18.38 -0.96
CA ARG A 115 -4.14 -17.37 -1.60
C ARG A 115 -4.28 -16.11 -0.76
N THR A 116 -3.17 -15.69 -0.14
CA THR A 116 -3.08 -14.44 0.61
C THR A 116 -2.72 -13.29 -0.33
N LEU A 117 -3.51 -12.22 -0.27
CA LEU A 117 -3.30 -10.98 -1.02
C LEU A 117 -3.08 -9.80 -0.07
N ILE A 118 -1.96 -9.10 -0.20
CA ILE A 118 -1.75 -7.79 0.40
C ILE A 118 -2.02 -6.76 -0.69
N CYS A 119 -3.21 -6.16 -0.69
CA CYS A 119 -3.64 -5.29 -1.78
C CYS A 119 -3.31 -3.80 -1.56
N GLY A 120 -2.76 -3.44 -0.39
CA GLY A 120 -2.53 -2.03 -0.06
C GLY A 120 -3.81 -1.20 -0.21
N ASP A 121 -3.71 -0.11 -0.94
CA ASP A 121 -4.78 0.87 -1.12
C ASP A 121 -5.49 0.76 -2.48
N VAL A 122 -5.41 -0.40 -3.13
CA VAL A 122 -6.29 -0.68 -4.28
C VAL A 122 -7.76 -0.65 -3.84
N LEU A 123 -8.05 -1.17 -2.66
CA LEU A 123 -9.32 -1.05 -1.96
C LEU A 123 -9.07 -0.83 -0.46
N PHE A 124 -10.05 -0.23 0.22
CA PHE A 124 -10.11 -0.12 1.67
C PHE A 124 -11.14 -1.10 2.24
N ASN A 125 -10.92 -1.58 3.46
CA ASN A 125 -11.93 -2.26 4.25
C ASN A 125 -12.32 -1.44 5.50
N LEU A 126 -12.26 -0.12 5.39
CA LEU A 126 -12.56 0.83 6.46
C LEU A 126 -13.05 2.16 5.89
N SER A 127 -14.06 2.75 6.50
CA SER A 127 -14.41 4.16 6.31
C SER A 127 -13.55 5.01 7.24
N LEU A 128 -12.60 5.78 6.70
CA LEU A 128 -11.75 6.64 7.53
C LEU A 128 -12.56 7.67 8.37
N PRO A 129 -13.63 8.33 7.84
CA PRO A 129 -14.41 9.28 8.64
C PRO A 129 -15.25 8.64 9.75
N THR A 130 -15.74 7.43 9.56
CA THR A 130 -16.66 6.77 10.51
C THR A 130 -16.04 5.61 11.28
N LEU A 131 -14.84 5.19 10.89
CA LEU A 131 -14.11 4.02 11.39
C LEU A 131 -14.92 2.70 11.29
N ARG A 132 -15.93 2.67 10.42
CA ARG A 132 -16.76 1.47 10.21
C ARG A 132 -16.12 0.57 9.17
N PRO A 133 -15.94 -0.74 9.46
CA PRO A 133 -15.48 -1.72 8.49
C PRO A 133 -16.42 -1.83 7.28
N GLY A 134 -15.86 -2.12 6.11
CA GLY A 134 -16.61 -2.35 4.88
C GLY A 134 -15.79 -1.97 3.65
N LEU A 135 -15.91 -2.80 2.60
CA LEU A 135 -15.20 -2.60 1.34
C LEU A 135 -15.62 -1.30 0.67
N ARG A 136 -14.65 -0.59 0.13
CA ARG A 136 -14.84 0.66 -0.63
C ARG A 136 -13.65 0.99 -1.50
N GLU A 137 -13.87 1.82 -2.49
CA GLU A 137 -12.80 2.46 -3.24
C GLU A 137 -12.02 3.45 -2.37
N PRO A 138 -10.72 3.64 -2.63
CA PRO A 138 -9.96 4.72 -2.02
C PRO A 138 -10.49 6.09 -2.47
N TYR A 139 -10.23 7.12 -1.67
CA TYR A 139 -10.72 8.46 -1.97
C TYR A 139 -10.12 9.00 -3.26
N ALA A 140 -10.95 9.49 -4.16
CA ALA A 140 -10.53 10.07 -5.44
C ALA A 140 -9.54 11.25 -5.30
N SER A 141 -9.56 11.97 -4.16
CA SER A 141 -8.59 13.03 -3.87
C SER A 141 -7.16 12.52 -3.70
N PHE A 142 -6.97 11.24 -3.39
CA PHE A 142 -5.67 10.58 -3.22
C PHE A 142 -5.45 9.46 -4.24
N THR A 143 -6.32 9.35 -5.23
CA THR A 143 -6.25 8.36 -6.30
C THR A 143 -6.21 9.10 -7.62
N PRO A 144 -5.02 9.39 -8.17
CA PRO A 144 -4.88 10.13 -9.42
C PRO A 144 -5.62 9.54 -10.61
N ASP A 145 -5.73 8.21 -10.68
CA ASP A 145 -6.42 7.48 -11.74
C ASP A 145 -7.37 6.42 -11.16
N PRO A 146 -8.61 6.82 -10.79
CA PRO A 146 -9.58 5.87 -10.25
C PRO A 146 -10.00 4.77 -11.22
N ALA A 147 -10.04 5.03 -12.53
CA ALA A 147 -10.40 4.04 -13.54
C ALA A 147 -9.34 2.93 -13.59
N ARG A 148 -8.07 3.30 -13.72
CA ARG A 148 -6.96 2.36 -13.69
C ARG A 148 -6.87 1.59 -12.36
N ASN A 149 -7.22 2.25 -11.24
CA ASN A 149 -7.28 1.57 -9.93
C ASN A 149 -8.37 0.47 -9.90
N ARG A 150 -9.52 0.69 -10.55
CA ARG A 150 -10.57 -0.33 -10.70
C ARG A 150 -10.11 -1.49 -11.56
N ASP A 151 -9.36 -1.22 -12.65
CA ASP A 151 -8.77 -2.29 -13.46
C ASP A 151 -7.78 -3.11 -12.66
N SER A 152 -6.96 -2.46 -11.84
CA SER A 152 -6.09 -3.14 -10.88
C SER A 152 -6.89 -3.99 -9.88
N ALA A 153 -8.00 -3.48 -9.34
CA ALA A 153 -8.88 -4.25 -8.45
C ALA A 153 -9.48 -5.48 -9.15
N ARG A 154 -9.94 -5.32 -10.41
CA ARG A 154 -10.48 -6.43 -11.22
C ARG A 154 -9.42 -7.51 -11.45
N ARG A 155 -8.21 -7.11 -11.79
CA ARG A 155 -7.08 -8.03 -11.94
C ARG A 155 -6.83 -8.82 -10.64
N LEU A 156 -6.82 -8.16 -9.49
CA LEU A 156 -6.64 -8.83 -8.19
C LEU A 156 -7.80 -9.76 -7.84
N ALA A 157 -9.03 -9.42 -8.22
CA ALA A 157 -10.21 -10.27 -7.99
C ALA A 157 -10.15 -11.59 -8.79
N GLN A 158 -9.53 -11.60 -9.98
CA GLN A 158 -9.34 -12.81 -10.80
C GLN A 158 -8.48 -13.86 -10.10
N LEU A 159 -7.62 -13.46 -9.16
CA LEU A 159 -6.82 -14.37 -8.33
C LEU A 159 -7.67 -15.15 -7.32
N LYS A 160 -8.90 -14.70 -7.05
CA LYS A 160 -9.84 -15.28 -6.07
C LYS A 160 -9.16 -15.46 -4.68
N PRO A 161 -8.61 -14.42 -4.07
CA PRO A 161 -7.90 -14.53 -2.81
C PRO A 161 -8.83 -15.01 -1.68
N THR A 162 -8.29 -15.73 -0.70
CA THR A 162 -9.03 -16.19 0.48
C THR A 162 -8.78 -15.34 1.72
N LEU A 163 -7.62 -14.68 1.76
CA LEU A 163 -7.26 -13.68 2.76
C LEU A 163 -6.78 -12.41 2.08
N ILE A 164 -7.44 -11.30 2.36
CA ILE A 164 -7.09 -9.99 1.81
C ILE A 164 -6.67 -9.06 2.96
N LEU A 165 -5.48 -8.46 2.82
CA LEU A 165 -4.90 -7.47 3.72
C LEU A 165 -4.89 -6.12 3.01
N PHE A 166 -5.44 -5.10 3.67
CA PHE A 166 -5.61 -3.75 3.15
C PHE A 166 -4.63 -2.79 3.82
N GLY A 167 -4.31 -1.68 3.17
CA GLY A 167 -3.64 -0.57 3.82
C GLY A 167 -4.51 0.05 4.92
N HIS A 168 -5.83 0.11 4.69
CA HIS A 168 -6.80 0.64 5.66
C HIS A 168 -7.93 -0.35 5.94
N GLY A 169 -8.03 -0.79 7.20
CA GLY A 169 -9.09 -1.64 7.70
C GLY A 169 -8.66 -3.04 8.11
N PRO A 170 -9.59 -3.82 8.69
CA PRO A 170 -9.29 -5.17 9.13
C PRO A 170 -9.11 -6.12 7.94
N PRO A 171 -8.39 -7.25 8.14
CA PRO A 171 -8.30 -8.32 7.15
C PRO A 171 -9.70 -8.83 6.76
N LEU A 172 -9.86 -9.25 5.50
CA LEU A 172 -11.06 -9.92 4.99
C LEU A 172 -10.74 -11.36 4.64
N ARG A 173 -11.49 -12.31 5.22
CA ARG A 173 -11.38 -13.76 4.96
C ARG A 173 -12.51 -14.30 4.07
N ASP A 174 -13.34 -13.42 3.53
CA ASP A 174 -14.42 -13.73 2.59
C ASP A 174 -14.00 -13.25 1.20
N GLY A 175 -13.30 -14.12 0.46
CA GLY A 175 -12.83 -13.83 -0.88
C GLY A 175 -13.97 -13.60 -1.88
N ASP A 176 -15.08 -14.32 -1.73
CA ASP A 176 -16.25 -14.14 -2.60
C ASP A 176 -16.87 -12.77 -2.42
N ARG A 177 -16.90 -12.26 -1.18
CA ARG A 177 -17.34 -10.88 -0.91
C ARG A 177 -16.42 -9.85 -1.57
N PHE A 178 -15.11 -10.09 -1.57
CA PHE A 178 -14.15 -9.24 -2.27
C PHE A 178 -14.42 -9.23 -3.78
N VAL A 179 -14.59 -10.40 -4.40
CA VAL A 179 -14.88 -10.54 -5.84
C VAL A 179 -16.19 -9.84 -6.20
N ARG A 180 -17.29 -10.13 -5.49
CA ARG A 180 -18.60 -9.48 -5.74
C ARG A 180 -18.53 -7.97 -5.60
N PHE A 181 -17.79 -7.44 -4.64
CA PHE A 181 -17.61 -6.00 -4.48
C PHE A 181 -16.90 -5.40 -5.71
N VAL A 182 -15.81 -6.03 -6.16
CA VAL A 182 -15.06 -5.57 -7.33
C VAL A 182 -15.90 -5.62 -8.60
N GLU A 183 -16.72 -6.65 -8.78
CA GLU A 183 -17.67 -6.78 -9.91
C GLU A 183 -18.74 -5.68 -9.90
N SER A 184 -19.09 -5.17 -8.73
CA SER A 184 -20.06 -4.07 -8.59
C SER A 184 -19.48 -2.68 -8.88
N LEU A 185 -18.16 -2.55 -9.06
CA LEU A 185 -17.52 -1.27 -9.38
C LEU A 185 -17.89 -0.78 -10.78
N PRO A 186 -18.06 0.54 -10.97
CA PRO A 186 -18.28 1.12 -12.30
C PRO A 186 -17.18 0.72 -13.28
N ALA A 187 -17.55 0.66 -14.58
CA ALA A 187 -16.58 0.45 -15.66
C ALA A 187 -15.53 1.57 -15.72
#